data_5a404cce9c1f6f906e3a43dc9fe779bd
#
_entry.id   5a404cce9c1f6f906e3a43dc9fe779bd
#
_cell.length_a   1.000
_cell.length_b   1.000
_cell.length_c   1.000
_cell.angle_alpha   90.00
_cell.angle_beta   90.00
_cell.angle_gamma   90.00
#
_symmetry.space_group_name_H-M   'P 1'
#
loop_
_entity.id
_entity.type
_entity.pdbx_description
1 polymer ?
#
loop_
_entity_poly.entity_id
_entity_poly.type
_entity_poly.pdbx_seq_one_letter_code
_entity_poly.pdbx_strand_id
1 'polypeptide(L)'
;CAGLVGGILISLQFSAIAEKETRASLPIEELRTFAEVFNAIKQGYVEPVDDKKLITHAISGMLSNLDPHSSYLDADAYKDLQVGTQGEFGGLGIEVGMEDGLVKVVSPIEDSPADRGGVKSGDLIFKIDNTLVKGLTLSDAVKRMRGKPKTQIKLSILRKGEDKPIELTLTREIIKVQSVKSKLVEDGYGYLRVTSFQENTAAALVKHLNELYKPGPLKGLVLDLRNDPGGLLNMAVGVSAAFLPPNTLVTSTDGRTPDAKHQFYTVPEDYLRGSKEDF
;
A
#
# COMPACT_ATOMS: atom_id res chain seq x y z
N CYS A 1 7.85 -14.27 68.70
CA CYS A 1 6.88 -13.17 68.40
C CYS A 1 7.48 -12.01 67.61
N ALA A 2 8.78 -11.70 67.72
CA ALA A 2 9.39 -10.59 66.96
C ALA A 2 9.45 -10.81 65.42
N GLY A 3 9.59 -12.05 64.96
CA GLY A 3 9.61 -12.36 63.52
C GLY A 3 8.28 -12.18 62.82
N LEU A 4 7.16 -12.39 63.50
CA LEU A 4 5.83 -12.29 62.94
C LEU A 4 5.41 -10.80 62.75
N VAL A 5 5.83 -9.92 63.64
CA VAL A 5 5.58 -8.48 63.54
C VAL A 5 6.47 -7.84 62.47
N GLY A 6 7.71 -8.28 62.30
CA GLY A 6 8.59 -7.84 61.23
C GLY A 6 8.09 -8.24 59.83
N GLY A 7 7.56 -9.47 59.69
CA GLY A 7 7.00 -9.96 58.42
C GLY A 7 5.74 -9.18 57.99
N ILE A 8 4.88 -8.81 58.92
CA ILE A 8 3.67 -8.01 58.61
C ILE A 8 4.03 -6.58 58.24
N LEU A 9 5.03 -5.98 58.91
CA LEU A 9 5.46 -4.61 58.55
C LEU A 9 6.17 -4.54 57.18
N ILE A 10 6.89 -5.60 56.77
CA ILE A 10 7.53 -5.69 55.45
C ILE A 10 6.47 -5.94 54.37
N SER A 11 5.44 -6.76 54.66
CA SER A 11 4.35 -7.02 53.67
C SER A 11 3.43 -5.82 53.46
N LEU A 12 3.32 -4.92 54.45
CA LEU A 12 2.57 -3.66 54.32
C LEU A 12 3.33 -2.57 53.56
N GLN A 13 4.66 -2.68 53.43
CA GLN A 13 5.47 -1.78 52.61
C GLN A 13 5.60 -2.24 51.15
N PHE A 14 5.31 -3.49 50.82
CA PHE A 14 5.01 -3.94 49.49
C PHE A 14 3.53 -3.71 49.18
N SER A 15 3.01 -2.51 49.46
CA SER A 15 1.90 -2.00 48.63
C SER A 15 2.44 -2.02 47.23
N ALA A 16 1.97 -2.98 46.44
CA ALA A 16 2.17 -2.99 45.02
C ALA A 16 1.83 -1.56 44.55
N ILE A 17 2.84 -0.85 44.11
CA ILE A 17 2.68 0.20 43.14
C ILE A 17 2.16 -0.55 41.90
N ALA A 18 0.93 -1.02 41.98
CA ALA A 18 0.15 -1.26 40.82
C ALA A 18 0.07 0.13 40.18
N GLU A 19 0.94 0.36 39.26
CA GLU A 19 0.84 1.44 38.31
C GLU A 19 -0.60 1.38 37.84
N LYS A 20 -1.39 2.30 38.41
CA LYS A 20 -2.79 2.46 38.06
C LYS A 20 -2.72 3.00 36.64
N GLU A 21 -2.54 2.09 35.68
CA GLU A 21 -2.96 2.39 34.32
C GLU A 21 -4.37 2.92 34.51
N THR A 22 -4.53 4.20 34.39
CA THR A 22 -5.82 4.87 34.25
C THR A 22 -6.36 4.37 32.92
N ARG A 23 -6.90 3.14 32.92
CA ARG A 23 -7.78 2.69 31.84
C ARG A 23 -8.87 3.74 31.81
N ALA A 24 -8.84 4.59 30.80
CA ALA A 24 -9.89 5.56 30.57
C ALA A 24 -11.21 4.80 30.68
N SER A 25 -12.07 5.21 31.62
CA SER A 25 -13.37 4.57 31.79
C SER A 25 -14.12 4.69 30.47
N LEU A 26 -14.68 3.59 30.00
CA LEU A 26 -15.50 3.61 28.78
C LEU A 26 -16.65 4.62 28.98
N PRO A 27 -16.91 5.48 28.01
CA PRO A 27 -18.00 6.47 28.04
C PRO A 27 -19.33 5.75 27.79
N ILE A 28 -19.91 5.17 28.84
CA ILE A 28 -21.08 4.26 28.72
C ILE A 28 -22.32 4.99 28.18
N GLU A 29 -22.57 6.25 28.58
CA GLU A 29 -23.73 7.01 28.10
C GLU A 29 -23.59 7.34 26.59
N GLU A 30 -22.40 7.69 26.13
CA GLU A 30 -22.12 7.97 24.73
C GLU A 30 -22.23 6.69 23.89
N LEU A 31 -21.77 5.55 24.43
CA LEU A 31 -21.94 4.26 23.76
C LEU A 31 -23.41 3.81 23.70
N ARG A 32 -24.22 4.14 24.71
CA ARG A 32 -25.67 3.94 24.67
C ARG A 32 -26.31 4.75 23.57
N THR A 33 -26.01 6.05 23.52
CA THR A 33 -26.49 6.95 22.46
C THR A 33 -26.10 6.45 21.07
N PHE A 34 -24.84 5.98 20.89
CA PHE A 34 -24.39 5.37 19.65
C PHE A 34 -25.25 4.14 19.27
N ALA A 35 -25.53 3.25 20.22
CA ALA A 35 -26.34 2.08 19.98
C ALA A 35 -27.80 2.43 19.63
N GLU A 36 -28.37 3.47 20.24
CA GLU A 36 -29.71 3.97 19.92
C GLU A 36 -29.78 4.50 18.48
N VAL A 37 -28.80 5.34 18.07
CA VAL A 37 -28.70 5.83 16.69
C VAL A 37 -28.51 4.69 15.69
N PHE A 38 -27.65 3.71 16.00
CA PHE A 38 -27.46 2.53 15.18
C PHE A 38 -28.77 1.78 14.95
N ASN A 39 -29.54 1.54 16.02
CA ASN A 39 -30.84 0.87 15.94
C ASN A 39 -31.87 1.71 15.18
N ALA A 40 -31.90 3.03 15.37
CA ALA A 40 -32.80 3.92 14.63
C ALA A 40 -32.55 3.86 13.12
N ILE A 41 -31.29 3.83 12.69
CA ILE A 41 -30.93 3.66 11.27
C ILE A 41 -31.42 2.31 10.74
N LYS A 42 -31.17 1.22 11.47
CA LYS A 42 -31.60 -0.12 11.06
C LYS A 42 -33.11 -0.27 10.90
N GLN A 43 -33.89 0.40 11.75
CA GLN A 43 -35.35 0.29 11.77
C GLN A 43 -36.03 1.30 10.85
N GLY A 44 -35.45 2.50 10.68
CA GLY A 44 -36.12 3.61 10.04
C GLY A 44 -35.58 4.03 8.67
N TYR A 45 -34.39 3.52 8.26
CA TYR A 45 -33.87 3.89 6.95
C TYR A 45 -34.63 3.18 5.82
N VAL A 46 -34.78 3.86 4.67
CA VAL A 46 -35.60 3.39 3.55
C VAL A 46 -35.14 2.07 2.94
N GLU A 47 -33.84 1.78 3.00
CA GLU A 47 -33.26 0.52 2.49
C GLU A 47 -32.62 -0.28 3.65
N PRO A 48 -32.62 -1.64 3.56
CA PRO A 48 -31.88 -2.45 4.52
C PRO A 48 -30.39 -2.11 4.54
N VAL A 49 -29.85 -1.82 5.72
CA VAL A 49 -28.41 -1.52 5.90
C VAL A 49 -27.74 -2.66 6.64
N ASP A 50 -26.58 -3.06 6.11
CA ASP A 50 -25.74 -4.12 6.68
C ASP A 50 -25.02 -3.61 7.94
N ASP A 51 -25.09 -4.40 9.02
CA ASP A 51 -24.50 -4.07 10.33
C ASP A 51 -23.00 -3.82 10.25
N LYS A 52 -22.29 -4.67 9.50
CA LYS A 52 -20.85 -4.56 9.35
C LYS A 52 -20.47 -3.26 8.66
N LYS A 53 -21.24 -2.87 7.64
CA LYS A 53 -21.01 -1.59 6.93
C LYS A 53 -21.22 -0.40 7.85
N LEU A 54 -22.30 -0.38 8.65
CA LEU A 54 -22.56 0.69 9.60
C LEU A 54 -21.42 0.83 10.61
N ILE A 55 -20.97 -0.26 11.20
CA ILE A 55 -19.85 -0.26 12.16
C ILE A 55 -18.55 0.19 11.48
N THR A 56 -18.25 -0.31 10.29
CA THR A 56 -17.07 0.11 9.51
C THR A 56 -17.09 1.62 9.24
N HIS A 57 -18.24 2.16 8.82
CA HIS A 57 -18.39 3.60 8.58
C HIS A 57 -18.24 4.44 9.86
N ALA A 58 -18.77 3.94 10.98
CA ALA A 58 -18.63 4.62 12.27
C ALA A 58 -17.16 4.67 12.72
N ILE A 59 -16.43 3.56 12.63
CA ILE A 59 -15.00 3.49 12.95
C ILE A 59 -14.20 4.42 12.02
N SER A 60 -14.47 4.38 10.72
CA SER A 60 -13.83 5.26 9.73
C SER A 60 -14.10 6.73 10.03
N GLY A 61 -15.35 7.08 10.41
CA GLY A 61 -15.71 8.44 10.80
C GLY A 61 -14.98 8.93 12.04
N MET A 62 -14.76 8.09 13.04
CA MET A 62 -13.96 8.45 14.22
C MET A 62 -12.52 8.82 13.85
N LEU A 63 -11.89 8.04 12.98
CA LEU A 63 -10.49 8.24 12.61
C LEU A 63 -10.29 9.40 11.64
N SER A 64 -11.19 9.59 10.68
CA SER A 64 -11.10 10.68 9.70
C SER A 64 -11.22 12.08 10.31
N ASN A 65 -11.75 12.18 11.54
CA ASN A 65 -11.83 13.44 12.29
C ASN A 65 -10.59 13.72 13.16
N LEU A 66 -9.63 12.82 13.25
CA LEU A 66 -8.39 13.05 13.99
C LEU A 66 -7.40 13.88 13.18
N ASP A 67 -7.09 13.42 11.98
CA ASP A 67 -6.19 14.07 11.04
C ASP A 67 -6.37 13.46 9.62
N PRO A 68 -5.82 14.09 8.56
CA PRO A 68 -5.98 13.62 7.18
C PRO A 68 -5.19 12.34 6.85
N HIS A 69 -4.31 11.88 7.75
CA HIS A 69 -3.45 10.71 7.54
C HIS A 69 -3.89 9.48 8.33
N SER A 70 -4.81 9.66 9.30
CA SER A 70 -5.36 8.55 10.09
C SER A 70 -6.55 7.93 9.40
N SER A 71 -6.51 6.60 9.19
CA SER A 71 -7.58 5.87 8.53
C SER A 71 -7.78 4.48 9.11
N TYR A 72 -9.01 3.98 9.03
CA TYR A 72 -9.33 2.59 9.31
C TYR A 72 -9.24 1.76 8.05
N LEU A 73 -8.46 0.71 8.10
CA LEU A 73 -8.37 -0.29 7.03
C LEU A 73 -9.13 -1.54 7.47
N ASP A 74 -10.23 -1.83 6.80
CA ASP A 74 -10.85 -3.16 6.95
C ASP A 74 -9.98 -4.24 6.30
N ALA A 75 -10.38 -5.51 6.41
CA ALA A 75 -9.58 -6.62 5.92
C ALA A 75 -9.26 -6.53 4.41
N ASP A 76 -10.20 -6.01 3.61
CA ASP A 76 -10.01 -5.85 2.17
C ASP A 76 -9.06 -4.68 1.87
N ALA A 77 -9.26 -3.52 2.50
CA ALA A 77 -8.42 -2.34 2.35
C ALA A 77 -6.98 -2.61 2.85
N TYR A 78 -6.84 -3.34 3.96
CA TYR A 78 -5.52 -3.76 4.46
C TYR A 78 -4.80 -4.69 3.47
N LYS A 79 -5.52 -5.63 2.87
CA LYS A 79 -4.97 -6.51 1.84
C LYS A 79 -4.56 -5.73 0.58
N ASP A 80 -5.36 -4.75 0.16
CA ASP A 80 -5.03 -3.90 -0.99
C ASP A 80 -3.78 -3.04 -0.69
N LEU A 81 -3.63 -2.54 0.55
CA LEU A 81 -2.42 -1.86 0.99
C LEU A 81 -1.20 -2.79 0.97
N GLN A 82 -1.31 -4.01 1.50
CA GLN A 82 -0.22 -5.00 1.46
C GLN A 82 0.21 -5.30 0.02
N VAL A 83 -0.73 -5.52 -0.88
CA VAL A 83 -0.45 -5.76 -2.30
C VAL A 83 0.27 -4.56 -2.92
N GLY A 84 -0.16 -3.34 -2.61
CA GLY A 84 0.47 -2.10 -3.10
C GLY A 84 1.91 -1.93 -2.59
N THR A 85 2.16 -2.27 -1.32
CA THR A 85 3.50 -2.16 -0.70
C THR A 85 4.44 -3.28 -1.10
N GLN A 86 3.94 -4.48 -1.39
CA GLN A 86 4.75 -5.58 -1.94
C GLN A 86 5.25 -5.28 -3.36
N GLY A 87 4.52 -4.44 -4.10
CA GLY A 87 4.87 -4.10 -5.48
C GLY A 87 4.62 -5.22 -6.48
N GLU A 88 3.90 -6.27 -6.07
CA GLU A 88 3.51 -7.36 -6.95
C GLU A 88 2.11 -7.89 -6.61
N PHE A 89 1.35 -8.28 -7.62
CA PHE A 89 0.00 -8.82 -7.43
C PHE A 89 -0.36 -9.81 -8.54
N GLY A 90 -1.26 -10.73 -8.22
CA GLY A 90 -1.85 -11.63 -9.21
C GLY A 90 -2.89 -10.91 -10.06
N GLY A 91 -2.66 -10.81 -11.36
CA GLY A 91 -3.55 -10.09 -12.26
C GLY A 91 -3.18 -10.20 -13.74
N LEU A 92 -3.61 -9.22 -14.52
CA LEU A 92 -3.45 -9.20 -15.98
C LEU A 92 -2.39 -8.20 -16.46
N GLY A 93 -2.02 -7.23 -15.60
CA GLY A 93 -1.10 -6.15 -16.00
C GLY A 93 -1.77 -5.11 -16.90
N ILE A 94 -2.88 -4.53 -16.44
CA ILE A 94 -3.62 -3.49 -17.14
C ILE A 94 -3.78 -2.29 -16.22
N GLU A 95 -3.41 -1.12 -16.70
CA GLU A 95 -3.81 0.15 -16.10
C GLU A 95 -5.19 0.52 -16.64
N VAL A 96 -6.14 0.79 -15.74
CA VAL A 96 -7.55 0.99 -16.11
C VAL A 96 -8.14 2.23 -15.47
N GLY A 97 -9.16 2.79 -16.14
CA GLY A 97 -10.03 3.85 -15.65
C GLY A 97 -11.49 3.53 -15.94
N MET A 98 -12.39 4.47 -15.66
CA MET A 98 -13.81 4.38 -16.06
C MET A 98 -14.10 5.38 -17.15
N GLU A 99 -14.85 4.93 -18.18
CA GLU A 99 -15.39 5.78 -19.24
C GLU A 99 -16.77 5.26 -19.61
N ASP A 100 -17.80 6.11 -19.53
CA ASP A 100 -19.20 5.83 -19.87
C ASP A 100 -19.78 4.56 -19.20
N GLY A 101 -19.36 4.31 -17.94
CA GLY A 101 -19.81 3.15 -17.16
C GLY A 101 -19.15 1.82 -17.56
N LEU A 102 -18.12 1.87 -18.40
CA LEU A 102 -17.28 0.74 -18.79
C LEU A 102 -15.85 0.92 -18.24
N VAL A 103 -15.10 -0.17 -18.15
CA VAL A 103 -13.69 -0.12 -17.77
C VAL A 103 -12.85 0.15 -19.01
N LYS A 104 -12.21 1.33 -19.05
CA LYS A 104 -11.29 1.71 -20.12
C LYS A 104 -9.88 1.26 -19.81
N VAL A 105 -9.25 0.61 -20.76
CA VAL A 105 -7.81 0.32 -20.73
C VAL A 105 -7.06 1.61 -21.02
N VAL A 106 -6.29 2.11 -20.03
CA VAL A 106 -5.36 3.22 -20.21
C VAL A 106 -4.13 2.72 -20.94
N SER A 107 -3.50 1.68 -20.40
CA SER A 107 -2.39 0.97 -21.05
C SER A 107 -2.23 -0.45 -20.50
N PRO A 108 -1.88 -1.44 -21.32
CA PRO A 108 -1.32 -2.69 -20.82
C PRO A 108 0.11 -2.44 -20.32
N ILE A 109 0.52 -3.18 -19.28
CA ILE A 109 1.91 -3.20 -18.80
C ILE A 109 2.71 -4.08 -19.77
N GLU A 110 3.85 -3.60 -20.20
CA GLU A 110 4.75 -4.32 -21.12
C GLU A 110 5.09 -5.72 -20.59
N ASP A 111 5.08 -6.69 -21.46
CA ASP A 111 5.31 -8.12 -21.18
C ASP A 111 4.36 -8.74 -20.12
N SER A 112 3.21 -8.16 -19.92
CA SER A 112 2.14 -8.71 -19.08
C SER A 112 1.24 -9.69 -19.85
N PRO A 113 0.40 -10.49 -19.15
CA PRO A 113 -0.62 -11.31 -19.80
C PRO A 113 -1.57 -10.52 -20.72
N ALA A 114 -1.88 -9.29 -20.36
CA ALA A 114 -2.74 -8.44 -21.18
C ALA A 114 -2.05 -7.98 -22.46
N ASP A 115 -0.79 -7.56 -22.37
CA ASP A 115 0.02 -7.13 -23.50
C ASP A 115 0.21 -8.29 -24.49
N ARG A 116 0.70 -9.43 -24.01
CA ARG A 116 0.87 -10.65 -24.82
C ARG A 116 -0.47 -11.17 -25.38
N GLY A 117 -1.57 -10.96 -24.64
CA GLY A 117 -2.93 -11.33 -25.05
C GLY A 117 -3.58 -10.38 -26.02
N GLY A 118 -2.90 -9.28 -26.41
CA GLY A 118 -3.35 -8.36 -27.42
C GLY A 118 -4.36 -7.31 -26.93
N VAL A 119 -4.43 -7.03 -25.62
CA VAL A 119 -5.14 -5.89 -25.06
C VAL A 119 -4.44 -4.60 -25.50
N LYS A 120 -5.21 -3.58 -25.90
CA LYS A 120 -4.66 -2.31 -26.37
C LYS A 120 -5.19 -1.13 -25.57
N SER A 121 -4.41 -0.05 -25.52
CA SER A 121 -4.88 1.23 -24.99
C SER A 121 -6.13 1.69 -25.74
N GLY A 122 -7.11 2.18 -24.98
CA GLY A 122 -8.42 2.60 -25.50
C GLY A 122 -9.47 1.49 -25.61
N ASP A 123 -9.13 0.22 -25.35
CA ASP A 123 -10.13 -0.85 -25.28
C ASP A 123 -11.13 -0.57 -24.15
N LEU A 124 -12.40 -0.85 -24.37
CA LEU A 124 -13.46 -0.75 -23.37
C LEU A 124 -13.90 -2.15 -22.95
N ILE A 125 -13.61 -2.54 -21.74
CA ILE A 125 -14.03 -3.83 -21.16
C ILE A 125 -15.48 -3.65 -20.69
N PHE A 126 -16.41 -4.38 -21.30
CA PHE A 126 -17.83 -4.34 -20.94
C PHE A 126 -18.28 -5.59 -20.17
N LYS A 127 -17.48 -6.68 -20.21
CA LYS A 127 -17.81 -7.93 -19.49
C LYS A 127 -16.53 -8.60 -19.00
N ILE A 128 -16.57 -9.10 -17.76
CA ILE A 128 -15.52 -9.86 -17.09
C ILE A 128 -16.09 -11.20 -16.69
N ASP A 129 -15.61 -12.30 -17.27
CA ASP A 129 -16.20 -13.64 -17.20
C ASP A 129 -17.70 -13.56 -17.59
N ASN A 130 -18.59 -13.90 -16.67
CA ASN A 130 -20.04 -13.83 -16.88
C ASN A 130 -20.70 -12.55 -16.35
N THR A 131 -19.91 -11.58 -15.84
CA THR A 131 -20.43 -10.37 -15.19
C THR A 131 -20.28 -9.15 -16.11
N LEU A 132 -21.40 -8.44 -16.35
CA LEU A 132 -21.36 -7.15 -17.03
C LEU A 132 -20.69 -6.11 -16.13
N VAL A 133 -19.86 -5.25 -16.71
CA VAL A 133 -19.13 -4.18 -15.99
C VAL A 133 -20.06 -3.03 -15.64
N LYS A 134 -21.07 -2.78 -16.45
CA LYS A 134 -22.02 -1.68 -16.21
C LYS A 134 -22.68 -1.79 -14.83
N GLY A 135 -22.54 -0.74 -14.03
CA GLY A 135 -23.03 -0.69 -12.63
C GLY A 135 -22.02 -1.14 -11.58
N LEU A 136 -20.85 -1.63 -11.99
CA LEU A 136 -19.75 -1.89 -11.07
C LEU A 136 -18.95 -0.59 -10.82
N THR A 137 -18.35 -0.50 -9.63
CA THR A 137 -17.28 0.49 -9.39
C THR A 137 -15.99 0.03 -10.06
N LEU A 138 -15.04 0.95 -10.29
CA LEU A 138 -13.70 0.59 -10.79
C LEU A 138 -13.02 -0.43 -9.86
N SER A 139 -13.15 -0.24 -8.54
CA SER A 139 -12.59 -1.15 -7.55
C SER A 139 -13.14 -2.57 -7.67
N ASP A 140 -14.48 -2.70 -7.86
CA ASP A 140 -15.11 -4.02 -8.02
C ASP A 140 -14.66 -4.71 -9.31
N ALA A 141 -14.53 -3.96 -10.40
CA ALA A 141 -14.03 -4.49 -11.67
C ALA A 141 -12.56 -4.93 -11.53
N VAL A 142 -11.70 -4.13 -10.88
CA VAL A 142 -10.31 -4.48 -10.62
C VAL A 142 -10.20 -5.71 -9.71
N LYS A 143 -11.00 -5.80 -8.63
CA LYS A 143 -11.05 -6.99 -7.76
C LYS A 143 -11.37 -8.27 -8.56
N ARG A 144 -12.27 -8.19 -9.55
CA ARG A 144 -12.60 -9.34 -10.42
C ARG A 144 -11.48 -9.68 -11.40
N MET A 145 -10.77 -8.68 -11.93
CA MET A 145 -9.63 -8.89 -12.82
C MET A 145 -8.41 -9.45 -12.09
N ARG A 146 -8.20 -9.09 -10.83
CA ARG A 146 -7.19 -9.70 -9.96
C ARG A 146 -7.56 -11.13 -9.60
N GLY A 147 -6.60 -11.92 -9.14
CA GLY A 147 -6.82 -13.28 -8.67
C GLY A 147 -5.53 -14.08 -8.59
N LYS A 148 -5.67 -15.34 -8.20
CA LYS A 148 -4.51 -16.26 -8.06
C LYS A 148 -3.79 -16.42 -9.40
N PRO A 149 -2.45 -16.33 -9.43
CA PRO A 149 -1.67 -16.63 -10.63
C PRO A 149 -2.03 -18.01 -11.20
N LYS A 150 -1.90 -18.17 -12.51
CA LYS A 150 -2.25 -19.37 -13.29
C LYS A 150 -3.75 -19.66 -13.42
N THR A 151 -4.64 -18.80 -12.92
CA THR A 151 -6.08 -18.89 -13.20
C THR A 151 -6.43 -18.12 -14.46
N GLN A 152 -7.41 -18.61 -15.20
CA GLN A 152 -7.89 -17.95 -16.41
C GLN A 152 -9.02 -16.95 -16.09
N ILE A 153 -9.15 -15.97 -16.98
CA ILE A 153 -10.23 -14.98 -16.98
C ILE A 153 -10.56 -14.64 -18.42
N LYS A 154 -11.83 -14.41 -18.68
CA LYS A 154 -12.34 -13.99 -19.98
C LYS A 154 -12.75 -12.53 -19.95
N LEU A 155 -12.19 -11.73 -20.86
CA LEU A 155 -12.55 -10.33 -21.05
C LEU A 155 -13.31 -10.19 -22.38
N SER A 156 -14.46 -9.50 -22.36
CA SER A 156 -15.14 -9.07 -23.58
C SER A 156 -14.92 -7.57 -23.72
N ILE A 157 -14.30 -7.16 -24.81
CA ILE A 157 -13.89 -5.78 -25.06
C ILE A 157 -14.51 -5.22 -26.31
N LEU A 158 -14.74 -3.90 -26.31
CA LEU A 158 -15.06 -3.11 -27.49
C LEU A 158 -13.81 -2.34 -27.87
N ARG A 159 -13.43 -2.40 -29.14
CA ARG A 159 -12.26 -1.71 -29.69
C ARG A 159 -12.71 -0.79 -30.81
N LYS A 160 -12.23 0.46 -30.77
CA LYS A 160 -12.50 1.42 -31.83
C LYS A 160 -11.99 0.89 -33.20
N GLY A 161 -12.86 0.84 -34.16
CA GLY A 161 -12.54 0.33 -35.51
C GLY A 161 -12.86 -1.16 -35.73
N GLU A 162 -13.34 -1.86 -34.69
CA GLU A 162 -13.83 -3.24 -34.81
C GLU A 162 -15.37 -3.28 -34.71
N ASP A 163 -16.02 -3.94 -35.64
CA ASP A 163 -17.50 -4.02 -35.71
C ASP A 163 -18.08 -5.02 -34.67
N LYS A 164 -17.26 -5.91 -34.15
CA LYS A 164 -17.70 -6.97 -33.24
C LYS A 164 -16.88 -6.93 -31.92
N PRO A 165 -17.51 -7.29 -30.81
CA PRO A 165 -16.77 -7.49 -29.55
C PRO A 165 -15.67 -8.52 -29.71
N ILE A 166 -14.53 -8.26 -29.08
CA ILE A 166 -13.38 -9.15 -29.04
C ILE A 166 -13.42 -9.90 -27.70
N GLU A 167 -13.31 -11.23 -27.76
CA GLU A 167 -13.23 -12.10 -26.59
C GLU A 167 -11.78 -12.51 -26.37
N LEU A 168 -11.21 -12.15 -25.22
CA LEU A 168 -9.85 -12.51 -24.84
C LEU A 168 -9.87 -13.40 -23.62
N THR A 169 -9.23 -14.56 -23.70
CA THR A 169 -8.98 -15.44 -22.56
C THR A 169 -7.55 -15.24 -22.12
N LEU A 170 -7.34 -14.70 -20.91
CA LEU A 170 -6.04 -14.38 -20.36
C LEU A 170 -5.76 -15.23 -19.14
N THR A 171 -4.50 -15.58 -18.92
CA THR A 171 -4.06 -16.26 -17.70
C THR A 171 -3.45 -15.24 -16.75
N ARG A 172 -3.94 -15.18 -15.51
CA ARG A 172 -3.38 -14.30 -14.49
C ARG A 172 -1.96 -14.72 -14.14
N GLU A 173 -1.08 -13.75 -13.99
CA GLU A 173 0.30 -13.94 -13.57
C GLU A 173 0.63 -13.00 -12.40
N ILE A 174 1.81 -13.16 -11.80
CA ILE A 174 2.36 -12.18 -10.86
C ILE A 174 2.83 -10.98 -11.68
N ILE A 175 2.16 -9.86 -11.49
CA ILE A 175 2.51 -8.59 -12.13
C ILE A 175 3.42 -7.84 -11.19
N LYS A 176 4.63 -7.53 -11.64
CA LYS A 176 5.60 -6.72 -10.89
C LYS A 176 5.51 -5.29 -11.34
N VAL A 177 5.21 -4.40 -10.40
CA VAL A 177 5.20 -2.96 -10.65
C VAL A 177 6.61 -2.44 -10.49
N GLN A 178 7.18 -1.88 -11.56
CA GLN A 178 8.51 -1.27 -11.50
C GLN A 178 8.41 0.08 -10.81
N SER A 179 8.89 0.15 -9.56
CA SER A 179 8.96 1.38 -8.78
C SER A 179 10.16 2.26 -9.13
N VAL A 180 11.16 1.72 -9.84
CA VAL A 180 12.37 2.43 -10.25
C VAL A 180 12.57 2.33 -11.75
N LYS A 181 12.92 3.46 -12.38
CA LYS A 181 13.28 3.54 -13.80
C LYS A 181 14.52 4.40 -13.96
N SER A 182 15.41 4.05 -14.87
CA SER A 182 16.61 4.86 -15.16
C SER A 182 16.90 4.94 -16.64
N LYS A 183 17.62 5.98 -17.01
CA LYS A 183 18.21 6.15 -18.35
C LYS A 183 19.43 7.09 -18.29
N LEU A 184 20.38 6.93 -19.19
CA LEU A 184 21.35 7.95 -19.49
C LEU A 184 20.66 9.04 -20.34
N VAL A 185 20.81 10.29 -19.94
CA VAL A 185 20.29 11.45 -20.69
C VAL A 185 21.34 11.91 -21.68
N GLU A 186 22.59 11.99 -21.20
CA GLU A 186 23.80 12.33 -21.96
C GLU A 186 24.97 11.51 -21.41
N ASP A 187 26.10 11.55 -22.07
CA ASP A 187 27.30 10.85 -21.63
C ASP A 187 27.78 11.35 -20.25
N GLY A 188 27.72 10.46 -19.28
CA GLY A 188 28.03 10.74 -17.87
C GLY A 188 26.90 11.38 -17.07
N TYR A 189 25.68 11.56 -17.63
CA TYR A 189 24.55 12.11 -16.89
C TYR A 189 23.40 11.11 -16.80
N GLY A 190 23.12 10.66 -15.58
CA GLY A 190 22.07 9.71 -15.27
C GLY A 190 20.74 10.38 -14.88
N TYR A 191 19.64 9.75 -15.23
CA TYR A 191 18.30 10.05 -14.71
C TYR A 191 17.75 8.78 -14.07
N LEU A 192 17.27 8.92 -12.84
CA LEU A 192 16.70 7.82 -12.05
C LEU A 192 15.40 8.33 -11.43
N ARG A 193 14.32 7.63 -11.66
CA ARG A 193 13.00 7.94 -11.13
C ARG A 193 12.53 6.87 -10.18
N VAL A 194 12.07 7.27 -8.98
CA VAL A 194 11.34 6.43 -8.04
C VAL A 194 9.89 6.88 -8.02
N THR A 195 8.96 5.96 -8.22
CA THR A 195 7.52 6.25 -8.32
C THR A 195 6.73 5.84 -7.09
N SER A 196 7.31 5.00 -6.22
CA SER A 196 6.74 4.57 -4.95
C SER A 196 7.79 3.80 -4.14
N PHE A 197 7.59 3.68 -2.82
CA PHE A 197 8.49 2.94 -1.93
C PHE A 197 7.89 1.57 -1.60
N GLN A 198 8.16 0.58 -2.45
CA GLN A 198 7.75 -0.82 -2.33
C GLN A 198 8.88 -1.68 -1.74
N GLU A 199 8.58 -2.92 -1.30
CA GLU A 199 9.55 -3.84 -0.69
C GLU A 199 10.84 -4.03 -1.51
N ASN A 200 10.74 -3.97 -2.83
CA ASN A 200 11.88 -4.16 -3.74
C ASN A 200 12.53 -2.84 -4.21
N THR A 201 12.04 -1.67 -3.79
CA THR A 201 12.47 -0.37 -4.34
C THR A 201 13.95 -0.09 -4.09
N ALA A 202 14.47 -0.36 -2.88
CA ALA A 202 15.88 -0.13 -2.58
C ALA A 202 16.80 -1.03 -3.42
N ALA A 203 16.46 -2.33 -3.55
CA ALA A 203 17.20 -3.26 -4.39
C ALA A 203 17.16 -2.89 -5.88
N ALA A 204 15.98 -2.46 -6.36
CA ALA A 204 15.83 -1.99 -7.73
C ALA A 204 16.64 -0.72 -7.99
N LEU A 205 16.66 0.22 -7.04
CA LEU A 205 17.46 1.44 -7.14
C LEU A 205 18.94 1.13 -7.30
N VAL A 206 19.50 0.28 -6.45
CA VAL A 206 20.92 -0.14 -6.53
C VAL A 206 21.20 -0.80 -7.88
N LYS A 207 20.33 -1.67 -8.36
CA LYS A 207 20.47 -2.29 -9.69
C LYS A 207 20.53 -1.23 -10.80
N HIS A 208 19.60 -0.27 -10.78
CA HIS A 208 19.54 0.78 -11.78
C HIS A 208 20.73 1.74 -11.69
N LEU A 209 21.22 2.07 -10.48
CA LEU A 209 22.46 2.82 -10.30
C LEU A 209 23.65 2.07 -10.93
N ASN A 210 23.82 0.80 -10.60
CA ASN A 210 24.88 0.00 -11.20
C ASN A 210 24.81 -0.06 -12.73
N GLU A 211 23.62 -0.09 -13.32
CA GLU A 211 23.46 -0.02 -14.78
C GLU A 211 23.87 1.32 -15.36
N LEU A 212 23.56 2.42 -14.67
CA LEU A 212 23.98 3.76 -15.10
C LEU A 212 25.50 3.96 -15.04
N TYR A 213 26.19 3.30 -14.08
CA TYR A 213 27.64 3.37 -13.93
C TYR A 213 28.42 2.43 -14.89
N LYS A 214 27.76 1.46 -15.55
CA LYS A 214 28.45 0.52 -16.47
C LYS A 214 29.27 1.18 -17.58
N PRO A 215 28.80 2.26 -18.24
CA PRO A 215 29.61 2.91 -19.29
C PRO A 215 30.77 3.73 -18.75
N GLY A 216 30.76 4.08 -17.46
CA GLY A 216 31.79 4.90 -16.81
C GLY A 216 31.21 5.73 -15.65
N PRO A 217 32.05 6.46 -14.94
CA PRO A 217 31.62 7.28 -13.80
C PRO A 217 30.64 8.37 -14.24
N LEU A 218 29.59 8.56 -13.44
CA LEU A 218 28.63 9.63 -13.69
C LEU A 218 29.22 10.99 -13.28
N LYS A 219 28.97 11.99 -14.10
CA LYS A 219 29.26 13.42 -13.84
C LYS A 219 28.11 14.07 -13.04
N GLY A 220 26.92 13.50 -13.14
CA GLY A 220 25.75 13.95 -12.41
C GLY A 220 24.58 12.99 -12.52
N LEU A 221 23.70 13.04 -11.53
CA LEU A 221 22.49 12.22 -11.44
C LEU A 221 21.29 13.10 -11.08
N VAL A 222 20.21 12.96 -11.82
CA VAL A 222 18.90 13.51 -11.46
C VAL A 222 18.07 12.39 -10.81
N LEU A 223 17.76 12.55 -9.51
CA LEU A 223 16.80 11.72 -8.80
C LEU A 223 15.41 12.37 -8.86
N ASP A 224 14.48 11.75 -9.56
CA ASP A 224 13.12 12.25 -9.75
C ASP A 224 12.14 11.50 -8.84
N LEU A 225 11.60 12.21 -7.84
CA LEU A 225 10.60 11.74 -6.88
C LEU A 225 9.22 12.38 -7.11
N ARG A 226 9.01 13.06 -8.24
CA ARG A 226 7.73 13.74 -8.52
C ARG A 226 6.59 12.75 -8.69
N ASN A 227 5.44 13.08 -8.08
CA ASN A 227 4.23 12.25 -8.05
C ASN A 227 4.44 10.88 -7.36
N ASP A 228 5.44 10.77 -6.47
CA ASP A 228 5.62 9.62 -5.60
C ASP A 228 4.69 9.80 -4.38
N PRO A 229 3.69 8.93 -4.16
CA PRO A 229 2.78 9.04 -3.02
C PRO A 229 3.41 8.56 -1.70
N GLY A 230 4.64 8.03 -1.74
CA GLY A 230 5.29 7.40 -0.60
C GLY A 230 5.24 5.87 -0.64
N GLY A 231 5.19 5.25 0.54
CA GLY A 231 5.17 3.80 0.71
C GLY A 231 5.84 3.35 2.00
N LEU A 232 6.64 2.30 1.96
CA LEU A 232 7.32 1.73 3.11
C LEU A 232 8.45 2.62 3.61
N LEU A 233 8.40 3.01 4.89
CA LEU A 233 9.39 3.87 5.52
C LEU A 233 10.80 3.29 5.47
N ASN A 234 10.96 1.99 5.74
CA ASN A 234 12.24 1.30 5.63
C ASN A 234 12.83 1.35 4.22
N MET A 235 11.99 1.34 3.17
CA MET A 235 12.46 1.49 1.79
C MET A 235 12.88 2.93 1.48
N ALA A 236 12.21 3.92 2.06
CA ALA A 236 12.66 5.32 1.94
C ALA A 236 14.01 5.53 2.62
N VAL A 237 14.22 4.91 3.78
CA VAL A 237 15.54 4.88 4.45
C VAL A 237 16.57 4.17 3.58
N GLY A 238 16.22 3.03 2.96
CA GLY A 238 17.12 2.29 2.06
C GLY A 238 17.53 3.09 0.81
N VAL A 239 16.59 3.76 0.19
CA VAL A 239 16.87 4.66 -0.93
C VAL A 239 17.79 5.80 -0.50
N SER A 240 17.55 6.39 0.68
CA SER A 240 18.40 7.45 1.23
C SER A 240 19.82 6.95 1.54
N ALA A 241 19.94 5.71 2.01
CA ALA A 241 21.25 5.10 2.31
C ALA A 241 22.14 4.93 1.08
N ALA A 242 21.58 4.89 -0.13
CA ALA A 242 22.38 4.85 -1.36
C ALA A 242 23.17 6.16 -1.60
N PHE A 243 22.76 7.27 -0.98
CA PHE A 243 23.33 8.60 -1.20
C PHE A 243 23.97 9.22 0.06
N LEU A 244 23.82 8.58 1.22
CA LEU A 244 24.29 9.11 2.51
C LEU A 244 25.39 8.24 3.10
N PRO A 245 26.31 8.82 3.90
CA PRO A 245 27.28 8.04 4.65
C PRO A 245 26.63 7.05 5.62
N PRO A 246 27.33 5.96 5.98
CA PRO A 246 26.87 5.04 7.03
C PRO A 246 26.56 5.74 8.35
N ASN A 247 25.60 5.22 9.11
CA ASN A 247 25.18 5.73 10.42
C ASN A 247 24.65 7.19 10.39
N THR A 248 24.15 7.66 9.26
CA THR A 248 23.49 8.95 9.16
C THR A 248 22.02 8.80 9.57
N LEU A 249 21.53 9.67 10.45
CA LEU A 249 20.12 9.74 10.81
C LEU A 249 19.32 10.23 9.61
N VAL A 250 18.42 9.39 9.07
CA VAL A 250 17.54 9.72 7.93
C VAL A 250 16.24 10.36 8.42
N THR A 251 15.60 9.72 9.40
CA THR A 251 14.33 10.22 9.95
C THR A 251 14.08 9.63 11.34
N SER A 252 13.06 10.16 12.01
CA SER A 252 12.61 9.63 13.30
C SER A 252 11.10 9.67 13.39
N THR A 253 10.53 8.78 14.19
CA THR A 253 9.15 8.86 14.65
C THR A 253 9.13 9.25 16.12
N ASP A 254 8.12 10.01 16.53
CA ASP A 254 7.86 10.36 17.92
C ASP A 254 6.37 10.22 18.22
N GLY A 255 6.02 9.81 19.43
CA GLY A 255 4.66 9.62 19.86
C GLY A 255 4.53 9.59 21.38
N ARG A 256 3.31 9.38 21.87
CA ARG A 256 2.97 9.43 23.30
C ARG A 256 3.51 8.24 24.09
N THR A 257 3.71 7.11 23.41
CA THR A 257 4.21 5.87 24.02
C THR A 257 5.67 5.64 23.66
N PRO A 258 6.48 4.96 24.52
CA PRO A 258 7.88 4.69 24.24
C PRO A 258 8.13 3.91 22.95
N ASP A 259 7.23 2.99 22.61
CA ASP A 259 7.25 2.18 21.40
C ASP A 259 6.88 2.94 20.11
N ALA A 260 6.47 4.20 20.23
CA ALA A 260 6.27 5.08 19.08
C ALA A 260 7.52 5.92 18.73
N LYS A 261 8.58 5.83 19.54
CA LYS A 261 9.81 6.64 19.38
C LYS A 261 10.90 5.80 18.75
N HIS A 262 11.13 6.02 17.45
CA HIS A 262 12.20 5.33 16.72
C HIS A 262 13.07 6.32 15.96
N GLN A 263 14.34 5.95 15.76
CA GLN A 263 15.28 6.65 14.91
C GLN A 263 15.77 5.69 13.82
N PHE A 264 15.77 6.13 12.59
CA PHE A 264 16.13 5.33 11.43
C PHE A 264 17.42 5.88 10.82
N TYR A 265 18.45 5.06 10.86
CA TYR A 265 19.78 5.40 10.36
C TYR A 265 20.09 4.64 9.08
N THR A 266 20.99 5.16 8.29
CA THR A 266 21.57 4.42 7.15
C THR A 266 22.44 3.28 7.70
N VAL A 267 22.04 2.03 7.43
CA VAL A 267 22.76 0.82 7.82
C VAL A 267 23.27 0.13 6.56
N PRO A 268 24.59 0.03 6.36
CA PRO A 268 25.17 -0.52 5.12
C PRO A 268 24.76 -1.97 4.84
N GLU A 269 24.48 -2.74 5.88
CA GLU A 269 24.18 -4.16 5.81
C GLU A 269 22.75 -4.45 5.34
N ASP A 270 21.80 -3.56 5.65
CA ASP A 270 20.39 -3.71 5.30
C ASP A 270 20.07 -3.19 3.90
N TYR A 271 20.93 -2.37 3.30
CA TYR A 271 20.65 -1.62 2.07
C TYR A 271 21.71 -1.83 0.99
N LEU A 272 21.94 -3.07 0.64
CA LEU A 272 22.47 -3.55 -0.64
C LEU A 272 23.54 -2.65 -1.32
N ARG A 273 24.38 -1.97 -0.59
CA ARG A 273 25.66 -1.55 -1.14
C ARG A 273 26.51 -2.79 -1.37
N GLY A 274 26.19 -3.54 -2.42
CA GLY A 274 26.93 -4.73 -2.82
C GLY A 274 28.28 -4.43 -3.44
N SER A 275 28.62 -3.15 -3.64
CA SER A 275 29.92 -2.70 -4.10
C SER A 275 30.49 -1.66 -3.13
N LYS A 276 31.80 -1.75 -2.88
CA LYS A 276 32.56 -0.82 -2.04
C LYS A 276 32.79 0.55 -2.67
N GLU A 277 32.07 0.88 -3.74
CA GLU A 277 32.23 2.13 -4.48
C GLU A 277 31.18 3.12 -3.99
N ASP A 278 31.63 4.28 -3.52
CA ASP A 278 30.79 5.43 -3.20
C ASP A 278 30.14 5.95 -4.50
N PHE A 279 28.80 6.01 -4.51
CA PHE A 279 28.06 6.63 -5.60
C PHE A 279 28.03 8.15 -5.44
#